data_a8c78ef1905899e2228ecb115d8f8611
#
_entry.id   a8c78ef1905899e2228ecb115d8f8611
#
_cell.length_a   1.000
_cell.length_b   1.000
_cell.length_c   1.000
_cell.angle_alpha   90.00
_cell.angle_beta   90.00
_cell.angle_gamma   90.00
#
_symmetry.space_group_name_H-M   'P 1'
#
loop_
_entity.id
_entity.type
_entity.pdbx_description
1 polymer ?
#
loop_
_entity_poly.entity_id
_entity_poly.type
_entity_poly.pdbx_seq_one_letter_code
_entity_poly.pdbx_strand_id
1 'polypeptide(L)'
;LKDAVAALLPLEKATRVAQDAPACTKVVLGITTICFDDPTDGFETAISTVTMLAKRRSALQTPILKMVQKAMDYIEKSPSEERKVALIEALRAVTEGKIFLELESARLTRQLAAIKEKNGDVAEAATIMQETAVETIGSMEGREKTDFILEQIRLCLAKKDYVRADIIGKKIKRDRLIKQGFHDLKLRHCDLMTEFNTHKKNM
;
A
#
# COMPACT_ATOMS: atom_id res chain seq x y z
N LEU A 1 25.34 13.46 0.85
CA LEU A 1 24.03 13.02 1.32
C LEU A 1 23.93 12.96 2.83
N LYS A 2 24.75 12.14 3.51
CA LYS A 2 24.70 11.94 4.97
C LYS A 2 24.79 13.25 5.75
N ASP A 3 25.67 14.14 5.39
CA ASP A 3 25.84 15.46 6.04
C ASP A 3 24.61 16.35 5.87
N ALA A 4 23.99 16.35 4.68
CA ALA A 4 22.76 17.10 4.42
C ALA A 4 21.60 16.58 5.26
N VAL A 5 21.44 15.25 5.34
CA VAL A 5 20.43 14.63 6.20
C VAL A 5 20.71 14.95 7.66
N ALA A 6 21.97 14.82 8.12
CA ALA A 6 22.37 15.12 9.49
C ALA A 6 22.08 16.58 9.89
N ALA A 7 22.24 17.53 8.96
CA ALA A 7 21.92 18.94 9.19
C ALA A 7 20.41 19.21 9.35
N LEU A 8 19.55 18.42 8.69
CA LEU A 8 18.09 18.58 8.75
C LEU A 8 17.44 17.84 9.94
N LEU A 9 18.08 16.80 10.47
CA LEU A 9 17.54 16.05 11.61
C LEU A 9 17.30 16.86 12.89
N PRO A 10 18.16 17.84 13.27
CA PRO A 10 17.88 18.75 14.38
C PRO A 10 16.65 19.60 14.17
N LEU A 11 16.42 20.10 12.93
CA LEU A 11 15.24 20.88 12.56
C LEU A 11 13.96 20.03 12.64
N GLU A 12 14.01 18.79 12.14
CA GLU A 12 12.90 17.84 12.31
C GLU A 12 12.57 17.63 13.79
N LYS A 13 13.61 17.41 14.63
CA LYS A 13 13.43 17.23 16.07
C LYS A 13 12.79 18.45 16.71
N ALA A 14 13.26 19.67 16.40
CA ALA A 14 12.75 20.91 16.95
C ALA A 14 11.27 21.12 16.56
N THR A 15 10.93 20.97 15.29
CA THR A 15 9.54 21.15 14.79
C THR A 15 8.61 20.06 15.32
N ARG A 16 9.07 18.82 15.44
CA ARG A 16 8.29 17.71 16.01
C ARG A 16 8.01 17.92 17.49
N VAL A 17 8.98 18.35 18.28
CA VAL A 17 8.83 18.64 19.72
C VAL A 17 7.92 19.86 19.93
N ALA A 18 8.03 20.88 19.08
CA ALA A 18 7.15 22.04 19.09
C ALA A 18 5.72 21.72 18.59
N GLN A 19 5.43 20.49 18.14
CA GLN A 19 4.14 20.08 17.56
C GLN A 19 3.74 20.92 16.33
N ASP A 20 4.72 21.51 15.62
CA ASP A 20 4.49 22.28 14.39
C ASP A 20 4.42 21.31 13.20
N ALA A 21 3.22 20.76 12.94
CA ALA A 21 3.01 19.80 11.87
C ALA A 21 3.34 20.35 10.47
N PRO A 22 2.98 21.60 10.09
CA PRO A 22 3.35 22.17 8.80
C PRO A 22 4.87 22.29 8.60
N ALA A 23 5.61 22.81 9.57
CA ALA A 23 7.06 22.94 9.47
C ALA A 23 7.74 21.57 9.47
N CYS A 24 7.33 20.67 10.36
CA CYS A 24 7.82 19.30 10.41
C CYS A 24 7.58 18.57 9.07
N THR A 25 6.42 18.74 8.43
CA THR A 25 6.11 18.15 7.12
C THR A 25 7.09 18.63 6.06
N LYS A 26 7.37 19.93 5.99
CA LYS A 26 8.35 20.47 5.02
C LYS A 26 9.74 19.88 5.21
N VAL A 27 10.20 19.79 6.44
CA VAL A 27 11.54 19.23 6.76
C VAL A 27 11.59 17.75 6.40
N VAL A 28 10.60 16.97 6.80
CA VAL A 28 10.53 15.53 6.53
C VAL A 28 10.46 15.25 5.03
N LEU A 29 9.65 16.00 4.27
CA LEU A 29 9.59 15.88 2.81
C LEU A 29 10.92 16.28 2.16
N GLY A 30 11.59 17.32 2.64
CA GLY A 30 12.91 17.73 2.18
C GLY A 30 13.95 16.61 2.37
N ILE A 31 14.00 16.01 3.56
CA ILE A 31 14.88 14.87 3.85
C ILE A 31 14.58 13.71 2.89
N THR A 32 13.29 13.35 2.72
CA THR A 32 12.87 12.25 1.86
C THR A 32 13.29 12.49 0.41
N THR A 33 13.05 13.69 -0.11
CA THR A 33 13.42 14.07 -1.48
C THR A 33 14.93 14.00 -1.69
N ILE A 34 15.73 14.62 -0.81
CA ILE A 34 17.18 14.59 -0.89
C ILE A 34 17.74 13.17 -0.89
N CYS A 35 17.15 12.28 -0.06
CA CYS A 35 17.57 10.88 -0.02
C CYS A 35 17.26 10.14 -1.31
N PHE A 36 16.06 10.26 -1.85
CA PHE A 36 15.68 9.53 -3.05
C PHE A 36 16.29 10.08 -4.34
N ASP A 37 16.58 11.37 -4.40
CA ASP A 37 17.17 12.02 -5.59
C ASP A 37 18.70 11.83 -5.67
N ASP A 38 19.34 11.25 -4.65
CA ASP A 38 20.78 10.95 -4.69
C ASP A 38 21.04 9.70 -5.57
N PRO A 39 21.89 9.82 -6.60
CA PRO A 39 22.11 8.75 -7.57
C PRO A 39 23.01 7.61 -7.07
N THR A 40 23.73 7.80 -5.96
CA THR A 40 24.73 6.83 -5.46
C THR A 40 24.13 5.80 -4.51
N ASP A 41 23.97 6.18 -3.24
CA ASP A 41 23.44 5.31 -2.17
C ASP A 41 22.07 5.81 -1.63
N GLY A 42 21.44 6.70 -2.38
CA GLY A 42 20.25 7.43 -1.93
C GLY A 42 19.10 6.52 -1.57
N PHE A 43 18.89 5.47 -2.32
CA PHE A 43 17.74 4.59 -2.15
C PHE A 43 17.76 3.81 -0.82
N GLU A 44 18.90 3.21 -0.45
CA GLU A 44 19.04 2.51 0.83
C GLU A 44 19.03 3.49 2.01
N THR A 45 19.70 4.63 1.84
CA THR A 45 19.66 5.71 2.82
C THR A 45 18.25 6.25 3.00
N ALA A 46 17.46 6.38 1.92
CA ALA A 46 16.07 6.80 1.98
C ALA A 46 15.21 5.79 2.77
N ILE A 47 15.30 4.50 2.47
CA ILE A 47 14.57 3.44 3.18
C ILE A 47 14.89 3.47 4.68
N SER A 48 16.17 3.53 5.03
CA SER A 48 16.60 3.57 6.44
C SER A 48 16.13 4.84 7.15
N THR A 49 16.19 5.99 6.47
CA THR A 49 15.78 7.28 7.02
C THR A 49 14.28 7.36 7.22
N VAL A 50 13.47 6.93 6.23
CA VAL A 50 12.00 6.86 6.33
C VAL A 50 11.58 5.95 7.49
N THR A 51 12.20 4.78 7.60
CA THR A 51 11.93 3.83 8.70
C THR A 51 12.28 4.42 10.06
N MET A 52 13.44 5.09 10.16
CA MET A 52 13.89 5.75 11.38
C MET A 52 12.95 6.89 11.79
N LEU A 53 12.56 7.76 10.86
CA LEU A 53 11.66 8.88 11.14
C LEU A 53 10.27 8.41 11.59
N ALA A 54 9.74 7.36 10.98
CA ALA A 54 8.43 6.77 11.32
C ALA A 54 8.39 6.11 12.70
N LYS A 55 9.54 5.68 13.24
CA LYS A 55 9.69 5.05 14.56
C LYS A 55 9.98 6.04 15.68
N ARG A 56 10.18 7.32 15.37
CA ARG A 56 10.50 8.33 16.39
C ARG A 56 9.36 8.53 17.39
N ARG A 57 9.74 8.68 18.65
CA ARG A 57 8.80 9.02 19.73
C ARG A 57 8.12 10.37 19.41
N SER A 58 6.82 10.45 19.61
CA SER A 58 6.00 11.63 19.32
C SER A 58 6.01 12.04 17.83
N ALA A 59 6.20 11.09 16.92
CA ALA A 59 6.07 11.36 15.49
C ALA A 59 4.64 11.86 15.17
N LEU A 60 4.56 12.96 14.43
CA LEU A 60 3.29 13.57 14.05
C LEU A 60 2.67 12.80 12.87
N GLN A 61 1.35 12.57 12.91
CA GLN A 61 0.65 11.77 11.89
C GLN A 61 0.75 12.37 10.49
N THR A 62 0.50 13.68 10.36
CA THR A 62 0.50 14.36 9.06
C THR A 62 1.87 14.34 8.36
N PRO A 63 3.01 14.67 9.01
CA PRO A 63 4.32 14.51 8.41
C PRO A 63 4.63 13.08 7.96
N ILE A 64 4.28 12.07 8.77
CA ILE A 64 4.51 10.66 8.42
C ILE A 64 3.65 10.23 7.25
N LEU A 65 2.37 10.60 7.22
CA LEU A 65 1.49 10.34 6.09
C LEU A 65 2.05 10.92 4.78
N LYS A 66 2.45 12.19 4.81
CA LYS A 66 3.02 12.86 3.63
C LYS A 66 4.37 12.28 3.20
N MET A 67 5.18 11.85 4.16
CA MET A 67 6.44 11.15 3.90
C MET A 67 6.20 9.81 3.18
N VAL A 68 5.26 9.00 3.68
CA VAL A 68 4.92 7.72 3.07
C VAL A 68 4.35 7.93 1.66
N GLN A 69 3.42 8.87 1.49
CA GLN A 69 2.87 9.22 0.16
C GLN A 69 3.99 9.64 -0.80
N LYS A 70 4.91 10.49 -0.35
CA LYS A 70 6.06 10.91 -1.17
C LYS A 70 7.01 9.76 -1.51
N ALA A 71 7.28 8.87 -0.56
CA ALA A 71 8.11 7.69 -0.81
C ALA A 71 7.46 6.72 -1.80
N MET A 72 6.12 6.61 -1.80
CA MET A 72 5.38 5.81 -2.78
C MET A 72 5.56 6.32 -4.22
N ASP A 73 5.72 7.62 -4.43
CA ASP A 73 5.98 8.20 -5.77
C ASP A 73 7.33 7.72 -6.36
N TYR A 74 8.27 7.26 -5.52
CA TYR A 74 9.56 6.74 -5.95
C TYR A 74 9.56 5.23 -6.24
N ILE A 75 8.48 4.51 -5.92
CA ILE A 75 8.38 3.08 -6.20
C ILE A 75 8.54 2.80 -7.71
N GLU A 76 7.85 3.57 -8.56
CA GLU A 76 7.94 3.41 -10.02
C GLU A 76 9.27 3.93 -10.61
N LYS A 77 9.98 4.78 -9.87
CA LYS A 77 11.29 5.33 -10.25
C LYS A 77 12.45 4.44 -9.76
N SER A 78 12.14 3.33 -9.12
CA SER A 78 13.14 2.43 -8.57
C SER A 78 14.04 1.86 -9.68
N PRO A 79 15.37 1.84 -9.52
CA PRO A 79 16.29 1.41 -10.55
C PRO A 79 16.28 -0.11 -10.82
N SER A 80 15.75 -0.91 -9.90
CA SER A 80 15.61 -2.36 -10.05
C SER A 80 14.36 -2.88 -9.36
N GLU A 81 13.87 -4.05 -9.81
CA GLU A 81 12.70 -4.70 -9.21
C GLU A 81 12.97 -5.12 -7.76
N GLU A 82 14.18 -5.55 -7.44
CA GLU A 82 14.59 -5.90 -6.08
C GLU A 82 14.51 -4.69 -5.14
N ARG A 83 15.02 -3.52 -5.57
CA ARG A 83 14.93 -2.28 -4.78
C ARG A 83 13.47 -1.79 -4.67
N LYS A 84 12.67 -1.99 -5.72
CA LYS A 84 11.23 -1.71 -5.70
C LYS A 84 10.53 -2.53 -4.61
N VAL A 85 10.78 -3.83 -4.55
CA VAL A 85 10.24 -4.72 -3.52
C VAL A 85 10.72 -4.31 -2.14
N ALA A 86 12.03 -4.06 -1.97
CA ALA A 86 12.60 -3.64 -0.68
C ALA A 86 11.96 -2.34 -0.16
N LEU A 87 11.71 -1.36 -1.03
CA LEU A 87 11.01 -0.12 -0.66
C LEU A 87 9.57 -0.40 -0.24
N ILE A 88 8.82 -1.20 -1.00
CA ILE A 88 7.44 -1.54 -0.69
C ILE A 88 7.37 -2.25 0.68
N GLU A 89 8.23 -3.23 0.92
CA GLU A 89 8.27 -3.97 2.20
C GLU A 89 8.61 -3.06 3.38
N ALA A 90 9.60 -2.17 3.21
CA ALA A 90 9.94 -1.19 4.23
C ALA A 90 8.78 -0.22 4.54
N LEU A 91 8.08 0.26 3.51
CA LEU A 91 6.92 1.12 3.67
C LEU A 91 5.74 0.37 4.31
N ARG A 92 5.51 -0.90 3.96
CA ARG A 92 4.51 -1.74 4.63
C ARG A 92 4.82 -1.89 6.13
N ALA A 93 6.07 -2.17 6.49
CA ALA A 93 6.49 -2.23 7.89
C ALA A 93 6.32 -0.88 8.63
N VAL A 94 6.48 0.23 7.93
CA VAL A 94 6.24 1.58 8.48
C VAL A 94 4.74 1.84 8.70
N THR A 95 3.87 1.32 7.82
CA THR A 95 2.41 1.55 7.88
C THR A 95 1.70 0.60 8.84
N GLU A 96 2.32 -0.51 9.20
CA GLU A 96 1.74 -1.52 10.07
C GLU A 96 1.26 -0.95 11.41
N GLY A 97 0.04 -1.29 11.80
CA GLY A 97 -0.57 -0.85 13.05
C GLY A 97 -0.97 0.63 13.13
N LYS A 98 -0.80 1.40 12.05
CA LYS A 98 -1.15 2.82 12.01
C LYS A 98 -2.45 3.06 11.24
N ILE A 99 -3.55 3.30 11.95
CA ILE A 99 -4.88 3.53 11.38
C ILE A 99 -4.88 4.65 10.33
N PHE A 100 -4.13 5.73 10.56
CA PHE A 100 -4.05 6.86 9.63
C PHE A 100 -3.26 6.56 8.32
N LEU A 101 -2.64 5.37 8.21
CA LEU A 101 -1.90 4.88 7.03
C LEU A 101 -2.53 3.63 6.41
N GLU A 102 -3.74 3.22 6.83
CA GLU A 102 -4.40 2.01 6.32
C GLU A 102 -4.62 2.05 4.79
N LEU A 103 -4.92 3.22 4.25
CA LEU A 103 -5.09 3.41 2.80
C LEU A 103 -3.79 3.16 2.04
N GLU A 104 -2.70 3.78 2.49
CA GLU A 104 -1.37 3.61 1.92
C GLU A 104 -0.89 2.16 2.07
N SER A 105 -1.13 1.55 3.22
CA SER A 105 -0.82 0.14 3.48
C SER A 105 -1.54 -0.79 2.50
N ALA A 106 -2.83 -0.58 2.26
CA ALA A 106 -3.59 -1.37 1.29
C ALA A 106 -3.05 -1.21 -0.14
N ARG A 107 -2.73 0.00 -0.56
CA ARG A 107 -2.15 0.27 -1.88
C ARG A 107 -0.78 -0.38 -2.06
N LEU A 108 0.08 -0.31 -1.05
CA LEU A 108 1.39 -0.99 -1.04
C LEU A 108 1.24 -2.50 -1.11
N THR A 109 0.30 -3.06 -0.35
CA THR A 109 -0.03 -4.49 -0.37
C THR A 109 -0.45 -4.95 -1.77
N ARG A 110 -1.29 -4.17 -2.45
CA ARG A 110 -1.71 -4.47 -3.83
C ARG A 110 -0.54 -4.45 -4.81
N GLN A 111 0.36 -3.47 -4.68
CA GLN A 111 1.56 -3.39 -5.54
C GLN A 111 2.50 -4.58 -5.31
N LEU A 112 2.73 -4.97 -4.07
CA LEU A 112 3.55 -6.13 -3.75
C LEU A 112 2.95 -7.42 -4.30
N ALA A 113 1.64 -7.62 -4.13
CA ALA A 113 0.94 -8.78 -4.65
C ALA A 113 1.05 -8.87 -6.19
N ALA A 114 0.91 -7.73 -6.90
CA ALA A 114 1.07 -7.69 -8.35
C ALA A 114 2.50 -8.07 -8.81
N ILE A 115 3.53 -7.65 -8.07
CA ILE A 115 4.93 -8.04 -8.36
C ILE A 115 5.12 -9.53 -8.11
N LYS A 116 4.62 -10.07 -6.99
CA LYS A 116 4.72 -11.51 -6.67
C LYS A 116 4.00 -12.37 -7.70
N GLU A 117 2.82 -11.97 -8.13
CA GLU A 117 2.07 -12.66 -9.19
C GLU A 117 2.84 -12.66 -10.52
N LYS A 118 3.40 -11.51 -10.92
CA LYS A 118 4.23 -11.39 -12.14
C LYS A 118 5.42 -12.33 -12.09
N ASN A 119 5.99 -12.57 -10.93
CA ASN A 119 7.12 -13.46 -10.70
C ASN A 119 6.69 -14.94 -10.60
N GLY A 120 5.39 -15.23 -10.78
CA GLY A 120 4.84 -16.59 -10.78
C GLY A 120 4.38 -17.10 -9.41
N ASP A 121 4.52 -16.31 -8.36
CA ASP A 121 4.12 -16.68 -7.00
C ASP A 121 2.70 -16.21 -6.65
N VAL A 122 1.73 -16.81 -7.36
CA VAL A 122 0.29 -16.52 -7.17
C VAL A 122 -0.17 -16.87 -5.76
N ALA A 123 0.41 -17.90 -5.15
CA ALA A 123 0.03 -18.33 -3.81
C ALA A 123 0.40 -17.29 -2.74
N GLU A 124 1.60 -16.73 -2.83
CA GLU A 124 2.06 -15.65 -1.94
C GLU A 124 1.27 -14.36 -2.21
N ALA A 125 1.07 -13.98 -3.48
CA ALA A 125 0.27 -12.83 -3.86
C ALA A 125 -1.15 -12.87 -3.26
N ALA A 126 -1.83 -14.02 -3.38
CA ALA A 126 -3.15 -14.22 -2.78
C ALA A 126 -3.10 -14.10 -1.25
N THR A 127 -2.09 -14.66 -0.60
CA THR A 127 -1.94 -14.61 0.86
C THR A 127 -1.74 -13.17 1.34
N ILE A 128 -0.84 -12.42 0.72
CA ILE A 128 -0.56 -11.02 1.05
C ILE A 128 -1.83 -10.16 0.89
N MET A 129 -2.59 -10.35 -0.19
CA MET A 129 -3.82 -9.60 -0.43
C MET A 129 -4.92 -9.92 0.59
N GLN A 130 -5.01 -11.16 1.06
CA GLN A 130 -6.04 -11.59 2.01
C GLN A 130 -5.86 -10.97 3.41
N GLU A 131 -4.65 -10.57 3.78
CA GLU A 131 -4.35 -9.92 5.06
C GLU A 131 -5.03 -8.54 5.21
N THR A 132 -5.40 -7.92 4.10
CA THR A 132 -5.96 -6.56 4.11
C THR A 132 -7.49 -6.58 4.10
N ALA A 133 -8.10 -6.14 5.20
CA ALA A 133 -9.55 -6.00 5.32
C ALA A 133 -10.01 -4.62 4.79
N VAL A 134 -10.02 -4.44 3.47
CA VAL A 134 -10.33 -3.13 2.85
C VAL A 134 -11.74 -2.61 3.12
N GLU A 135 -12.67 -3.47 3.50
CA GLU A 135 -14.02 -3.08 3.88
C GLU A 135 -14.07 -2.13 5.08
N THR A 136 -13.08 -2.23 5.98
CA THR A 136 -12.99 -1.41 7.21
C THR A 136 -12.32 -0.05 6.97
N ILE A 137 -11.54 0.12 5.90
CA ILE A 137 -10.80 1.35 5.61
C ILE A 137 -11.76 2.47 5.23
N GLY A 138 -12.03 3.39 6.16
CA GLY A 138 -12.99 4.49 5.95
C GLY A 138 -12.59 5.47 4.86
N SER A 139 -11.31 5.77 4.75
CA SER A 139 -10.72 6.73 3.81
C SER A 139 -10.63 6.24 2.36
N MET A 140 -10.80 4.93 2.12
CA MET A 140 -10.74 4.36 0.76
C MET A 140 -12.05 4.62 0.01
N GLU A 141 -11.94 5.12 -1.22
CA GLU A 141 -13.08 5.37 -2.09
C GLU A 141 -13.84 4.07 -2.42
N GLY A 142 -15.17 4.18 -2.55
CA GLY A 142 -16.04 3.01 -2.76
C GLY A 142 -15.70 2.19 -4.01
N ARG A 143 -15.25 2.86 -5.08
CA ARG A 143 -14.83 2.22 -6.32
C ARG A 143 -13.49 1.48 -6.13
N GLU A 144 -12.49 2.12 -5.54
CA GLU A 144 -11.19 1.52 -5.24
C GLU A 144 -11.35 0.31 -4.31
N LYS A 145 -12.20 0.43 -3.30
CA LYS A 145 -12.53 -0.66 -2.37
C LYS A 145 -13.14 -1.86 -3.07
N THR A 146 -14.09 -1.63 -3.98
CA THR A 146 -14.74 -2.71 -4.74
C THR A 146 -13.74 -3.38 -5.68
N ASP A 147 -12.92 -2.61 -6.38
CA ASP A 147 -11.88 -3.14 -7.27
C ASP A 147 -10.84 -3.97 -6.50
N PHE A 148 -10.45 -3.51 -5.30
CA PHE A 148 -9.55 -4.27 -4.43
C PHE A 148 -10.15 -5.63 -4.01
N ILE A 149 -11.41 -5.65 -3.61
CA ILE A 149 -12.10 -6.90 -3.23
C ILE A 149 -12.20 -7.86 -4.43
N LEU A 150 -12.48 -7.34 -5.63
CA LEU A 150 -12.49 -8.16 -6.85
C LEU A 150 -11.13 -8.77 -7.15
N GLU A 151 -10.06 -8.03 -6.91
CA GLU A 151 -8.70 -8.53 -7.05
C GLU A 151 -8.38 -9.62 -6.03
N GLN A 152 -8.82 -9.49 -4.79
CA GLN A 152 -8.71 -10.56 -3.78
C GLN A 152 -9.43 -11.84 -4.23
N ILE A 153 -10.65 -11.72 -4.80
CA ILE A 153 -11.42 -12.86 -5.30
C ILE A 153 -10.66 -13.53 -6.46
N ARG A 154 -10.15 -12.74 -7.42
CA ARG A 154 -9.41 -13.22 -8.57
C ARG A 154 -8.19 -14.06 -8.15
N LEU A 155 -7.39 -13.54 -7.22
CA LEU A 155 -6.21 -14.24 -6.71
C LEU A 155 -6.58 -15.50 -5.92
N CYS A 156 -7.69 -15.49 -5.17
CA CYS A 156 -8.19 -16.69 -4.50
C CYS A 156 -8.59 -17.76 -5.51
N LEU A 157 -9.28 -17.40 -6.60
CA LEU A 157 -9.66 -18.35 -7.66
C LEU A 157 -8.41 -18.89 -8.38
N ALA A 158 -7.45 -18.04 -8.70
CA ALA A 158 -6.18 -18.44 -9.30
C ALA A 158 -5.39 -19.44 -8.41
N LYS A 159 -5.44 -19.26 -7.08
CA LYS A 159 -4.89 -20.18 -6.08
C LYS A 159 -5.76 -21.42 -5.87
N LYS A 160 -6.97 -21.48 -6.46
CA LYS A 160 -8.01 -22.51 -6.23
C LYS A 160 -8.55 -22.55 -4.79
N ASP A 161 -8.49 -21.44 -4.09
CA ASP A 161 -9.09 -21.29 -2.75
C ASP A 161 -10.54 -20.77 -2.87
N TYR A 162 -11.43 -21.67 -3.27
CA TYR A 162 -12.83 -21.36 -3.53
C TYR A 162 -13.62 -20.96 -2.27
N VAL A 163 -13.23 -21.51 -1.12
CA VAL A 163 -13.89 -21.18 0.16
C VAL A 163 -13.67 -19.72 0.50
N ARG A 164 -12.45 -19.25 0.39
CA ARG A 164 -12.14 -17.83 0.63
C ARG A 164 -12.73 -16.91 -0.43
N ALA A 165 -12.72 -17.32 -1.69
CA ALA A 165 -13.37 -16.57 -2.77
C ALA A 165 -14.85 -16.31 -2.47
N ASP A 166 -15.60 -17.31 -1.95
CA ASP A 166 -16.99 -17.15 -1.54
C ASP A 166 -17.16 -16.16 -0.36
N ILE A 167 -16.31 -16.31 0.66
CA ILE A 167 -16.35 -15.43 1.83
C ILE A 167 -16.08 -13.97 1.44
N ILE A 168 -15.05 -13.74 0.63
CA ILE A 168 -14.68 -12.39 0.16
C ILE A 168 -15.75 -11.83 -0.76
N GLY A 169 -16.32 -12.67 -1.66
CA GLY A 169 -17.40 -12.28 -2.56
C GLY A 169 -18.64 -11.74 -1.84
N LYS A 170 -18.95 -12.27 -0.66
CA LYS A 170 -20.06 -11.79 0.17
C LYS A 170 -19.83 -10.40 0.77
N LYS A 171 -18.58 -9.91 0.82
CA LYS A 171 -18.27 -8.55 1.28
C LYS A 171 -18.61 -7.47 0.25
N ILE A 172 -18.83 -7.85 -1.02
CA ILE A 172 -19.22 -6.90 -2.07
C ILE A 172 -20.66 -6.48 -1.86
N LYS A 173 -20.87 -5.17 -1.69
CA LYS A 173 -22.22 -4.58 -1.62
C LYS A 173 -22.82 -4.50 -3.03
N ARG A 174 -23.76 -5.38 -3.35
CA ARG A 174 -24.42 -5.47 -4.67
C ARG A 174 -25.01 -4.14 -5.11
N ASP A 175 -25.58 -3.36 -4.20
CA ASP A 175 -26.16 -2.04 -4.46
C ASP A 175 -25.13 -1.03 -5.02
N ARG A 176 -23.82 -1.23 -4.75
CA ARG A 176 -22.76 -0.41 -5.33
C ARG A 176 -22.50 -0.73 -6.79
N LEU A 177 -22.59 -2.00 -7.17
CA LEU A 177 -22.36 -2.46 -8.55
C LEU A 177 -23.46 -2.00 -9.53
N ILE A 178 -24.62 -1.56 -9.01
CA ILE A 178 -25.74 -1.05 -9.83
C ILE A 178 -25.57 0.45 -10.14
N LYS A 179 -24.71 1.14 -9.39
CA LYS A 179 -24.50 2.59 -9.54
C LYS A 179 -23.82 2.92 -10.87
N GLN A 180 -24.16 4.09 -11.40
CA GLN A 180 -23.47 4.64 -12.57
C GLN A 180 -21.95 4.74 -12.30
N GLY A 181 -21.14 4.37 -13.27
CA GLY A 181 -19.67 4.35 -13.14
C GLY A 181 -19.07 3.05 -12.54
N PHE A 182 -19.89 2.01 -12.27
CA PHE A 182 -19.44 0.71 -11.77
C PHE A 182 -19.65 -0.45 -12.75
N HIS A 183 -20.02 -0.17 -14.01
CA HIS A 183 -20.38 -1.21 -14.97
C HIS A 183 -19.24 -2.19 -15.28
N ASP A 184 -18.02 -1.69 -15.39
CA ASP A 184 -16.81 -2.48 -15.58
C ASP A 184 -16.54 -3.42 -14.39
N LEU A 185 -16.67 -2.91 -13.17
CA LEU A 185 -16.52 -3.72 -11.95
C LEU A 185 -17.64 -4.75 -11.81
N LYS A 186 -18.86 -4.40 -12.26
CA LYS A 186 -19.99 -5.35 -12.31
C LYS A 186 -19.72 -6.49 -13.27
N LEU A 187 -19.23 -6.20 -14.48
CA LEU A 187 -18.86 -7.24 -15.45
C LEU A 187 -17.78 -8.16 -14.88
N ARG A 188 -16.70 -7.57 -14.36
CA ARG A 188 -15.62 -8.33 -13.73
C ARG A 188 -16.13 -9.20 -12.57
N HIS A 189 -17.04 -8.70 -11.76
CA HIS A 189 -17.68 -9.48 -10.70
C HIS A 189 -18.48 -10.67 -11.25
N CYS A 190 -19.26 -10.44 -12.33
CA CYS A 190 -20.04 -11.52 -12.96
C CYS A 190 -19.12 -12.61 -13.52
N ASP A 191 -18.03 -12.24 -14.16
CA ASP A 191 -17.04 -13.20 -14.72
C ASP A 191 -16.43 -14.07 -13.62
N LEU A 192 -15.94 -13.45 -12.54
CA LEU A 192 -15.38 -14.17 -11.41
C LEU A 192 -16.39 -15.08 -10.70
N MET A 193 -17.65 -14.63 -10.56
CA MET A 193 -18.70 -15.46 -9.98
C MET A 193 -19.14 -16.59 -10.91
N THR A 194 -19.05 -16.42 -12.22
CA THR A 194 -19.30 -17.48 -13.20
C THR A 194 -18.23 -18.57 -13.09
N GLU A 195 -16.95 -18.18 -13.03
CA GLU A 195 -15.85 -19.12 -12.81
C GLU A 195 -16.02 -19.92 -11.51
N PHE A 196 -16.32 -19.22 -10.41
CA PHE A 196 -16.59 -19.83 -9.12
C PHE A 196 -17.74 -20.83 -9.16
N ASN A 197 -18.89 -20.43 -9.74
CA ASN A 197 -20.10 -21.27 -9.81
C ASN A 197 -19.93 -22.47 -10.76
N THR A 198 -19.17 -22.32 -11.83
CA THR A 198 -18.85 -23.42 -12.75
C THR A 198 -18.05 -24.49 -12.03
N HIS A 199 -17.07 -24.10 -11.24
CA HIS A 199 -16.32 -25.05 -10.42
C HIS A 199 -17.24 -25.75 -9.39
N LYS A 200 -18.09 -25.00 -8.71
CA LYS A 200 -19.03 -25.55 -7.71
C LYS A 200 -20.02 -26.56 -8.27
N LYS A 201 -20.42 -26.42 -9.55
CA LYS A 201 -21.30 -27.38 -10.23
C LYS A 201 -20.60 -28.67 -10.65
N ASN A 202 -19.28 -28.65 -10.81
CA ASN A 202 -18.47 -29.76 -11.22
C ASN A 202 -17.92 -30.60 -10.02
N MET A 203 -18.23 -30.20 -8.80
CA MET A 203 -17.98 -30.92 -7.55
C MET A 203 -19.20 -31.70 -7.12
#